data_529569fb7a3e0f363fd0d77fd451070e
#
_entry.id   529569fb7a3e0f363fd0d77fd451070e
#
_cell.length_a   1.000
_cell.length_b   1.000
_cell.length_c   1.000
_cell.angle_alpha   90.00
_cell.angle_beta   90.00
_cell.angle_gamma   90.00
#
_symmetry.space_group_name_H-M   'P 1'
#
loop_
_entity.id
_entity.type
_entity.pdbx_description
1 polymer ?
#
loop_
_entity_poly.entity_id
_entity_poly.type
_entity_poly.pdbx_seq_one_letter_code
_entity_poly.pdbx_strand_id
1 'polypeptide(L)'
;MIKIVNSELLNDMKLKLSDGNAMPGDCLKLFELYKQTSSDHAGLRDEFEDMGMLDMDFLAQIIISDESKRFWLKFKEGKVDYGEDDIDNPTLAFTTNMATFTGILFGTIEISGAHEAGEVSFDGSSEALMDLQAITSVLNDFLQNI
;
A
#
# COMPACT_ATOMS: atom_id res chain seq x y z
N MET A 1 -26.04 8.32 -11.40
CA MET A 1 -25.28 7.55 -10.40
C MET A 1 -23.79 7.55 -10.76
N ILE A 2 -22.97 7.75 -9.79
CA ILE A 2 -21.54 7.78 -10.00
C ILE A 2 -20.96 6.41 -9.63
N LYS A 3 -20.24 5.83 -10.57
CA LYS A 3 -19.48 4.62 -10.29
C LYS A 3 -18.15 5.04 -9.67
N ILE A 4 -17.98 4.77 -8.38
CA ILE A 4 -16.86 5.29 -7.61
C ILE A 4 -15.59 4.49 -7.83
N VAL A 5 -15.68 3.14 -7.73
CA VAL A 5 -14.53 2.27 -7.95
C VAL A 5 -14.90 1.15 -8.91
N ASN A 6 -13.89 0.56 -9.56
CA ASN A 6 -14.07 -0.59 -10.41
C ASN A 6 -14.51 -1.78 -9.56
N SER A 7 -15.77 -2.18 -9.67
CA SER A 7 -16.33 -3.23 -8.82
C SER A 7 -15.73 -4.60 -9.09
N GLU A 8 -15.32 -4.88 -10.32
CA GLU A 8 -14.66 -6.14 -10.66
C GLU A 8 -13.30 -6.23 -10.01
N LEU A 9 -12.51 -5.15 -10.10
CA LEU A 9 -11.21 -5.05 -9.44
C LEU A 9 -11.37 -5.14 -7.92
N LEU A 10 -12.35 -4.45 -7.37
CA LEU A 10 -12.63 -4.49 -5.93
C LEU A 10 -12.94 -5.91 -5.46
N ASN A 11 -13.81 -6.62 -6.16
CA ASN A 11 -14.19 -7.99 -5.78
C ASN A 11 -12.99 -8.93 -5.85
N ASP A 12 -12.16 -8.82 -6.89
CA ASP A 12 -10.95 -9.64 -7.02
C ASP A 12 -9.99 -9.38 -5.85
N MET A 13 -9.72 -8.12 -5.55
CA MET A 13 -8.79 -7.78 -4.48
C MET A 13 -9.35 -8.13 -3.09
N LYS A 14 -10.65 -8.02 -2.87
CA LYS A 14 -11.26 -8.46 -1.61
C LYS A 14 -11.03 -9.96 -1.37
N LEU A 15 -11.17 -10.78 -2.40
CA LEU A 15 -10.87 -12.20 -2.30
C LEU A 15 -9.40 -12.46 -1.96
N LYS A 16 -8.50 -11.75 -2.61
CA LYS A 16 -7.05 -11.90 -2.36
C LYS A 16 -6.69 -11.48 -0.93
N LEU A 17 -7.28 -10.39 -0.45
CA LEU A 17 -7.06 -9.93 0.92
C LEU A 17 -7.61 -10.92 1.96
N SER A 18 -8.75 -11.53 1.67
CA SER A 18 -9.39 -12.51 2.55
C SER A 18 -8.64 -13.84 2.58
N ASP A 19 -8.28 -14.34 1.40
CA ASP A 19 -7.77 -15.70 1.25
C ASP A 19 -6.25 -15.79 1.41
N GLY A 20 -5.54 -14.67 1.32
CA GLY A 20 -4.10 -14.62 1.46
C GLY A 20 -3.35 -15.29 0.31
N ASN A 21 -3.97 -15.41 -0.86
CA ASN A 21 -3.39 -16.09 -2.02
C ASN A 21 -3.00 -15.14 -3.14
N ALA A 22 -2.66 -13.90 -2.80
CA ALA A 22 -2.25 -12.90 -3.77
C ALA A 22 -0.95 -13.30 -4.49
N MET A 23 -0.89 -12.98 -5.77
CA MET A 23 0.27 -13.19 -6.62
C MET A 23 1.00 -11.86 -6.81
N PRO A 24 2.29 -11.88 -7.21
CA PRO A 24 3.05 -10.64 -7.42
C PRO A 24 2.37 -9.61 -8.34
N GLY A 25 1.71 -10.06 -9.40
CA GLY A 25 0.99 -9.17 -10.30
C GLY A 25 -0.20 -8.45 -9.66
N ASP A 26 -0.67 -8.91 -8.51
CA ASP A 26 -1.80 -8.29 -7.81
C ASP A 26 -1.40 -7.01 -7.07
N CYS A 27 -0.10 -6.78 -6.84
CA CYS A 27 0.36 -5.60 -6.10
C CYS A 27 -0.01 -4.29 -6.81
N LEU A 28 0.23 -4.20 -8.11
CA LEU A 28 -0.14 -3.00 -8.88
C LEU A 28 -1.64 -2.86 -9.02
N LYS A 29 -2.37 -3.97 -9.08
CA LYS A 29 -3.84 -3.95 -9.08
C LYS A 29 -4.37 -3.37 -7.78
N LEU A 30 -3.77 -3.75 -6.67
CA LEU A 30 -4.16 -3.22 -5.35
C LEU A 30 -3.83 -1.72 -5.25
N PHE A 31 -2.67 -1.29 -5.75
CA PHE A 31 -2.32 0.13 -5.80
C PHE A 31 -3.33 0.93 -6.63
N GLU A 32 -3.75 0.39 -7.78
CA GLU A 32 -4.74 1.05 -8.62
C GLU A 32 -6.07 1.19 -7.87
N LEU A 33 -6.46 0.16 -7.14
CA LEU A 33 -7.68 0.21 -6.33
C LEU A 33 -7.56 1.23 -5.20
N TYR A 34 -6.41 1.33 -4.54
CA TYR A 34 -6.15 2.37 -3.54
C TYR A 34 -6.32 3.76 -4.15
N LYS A 35 -5.76 3.97 -5.34
CA LYS A 35 -5.85 5.26 -6.03
C LYS A 35 -7.30 5.61 -6.34
N GLN A 36 -8.05 4.70 -6.94
CA GLN A 36 -9.46 4.92 -7.28
C GLN A 36 -10.28 5.18 -6.04
N THR A 37 -10.13 4.36 -5.01
CA THR A 37 -10.92 4.47 -3.79
C THR A 37 -10.64 5.78 -3.06
N SER A 38 -9.38 6.16 -2.94
CA SER A 38 -9.00 7.39 -2.25
C SER A 38 -9.42 8.65 -3.01
N SER A 39 -9.55 8.56 -4.33
CA SER A 39 -10.01 9.70 -5.15
C SER A 39 -11.53 9.83 -5.15
N ASP A 40 -12.24 8.70 -5.17
CA ASP A 40 -13.66 8.68 -5.52
C ASP A 40 -14.59 8.35 -4.36
N HIS A 41 -14.09 7.72 -3.31
CA HIS A 41 -14.93 7.26 -2.21
C HIS A 41 -14.80 8.17 -0.99
N ALA A 42 -15.80 8.99 -0.75
CA ALA A 42 -15.79 9.96 0.36
C ALA A 42 -15.65 9.29 1.73
N GLY A 43 -16.17 8.09 1.89
CA GLY A 43 -16.07 7.32 3.14
C GLY A 43 -14.63 7.02 3.55
N LEU A 44 -13.75 6.80 2.58
CA LEU A 44 -12.34 6.55 2.88
C LEU A 44 -11.67 7.82 3.41
N ARG A 45 -11.98 8.98 2.84
CA ARG A 45 -11.48 10.25 3.37
C ARG A 45 -11.92 10.48 4.80
N ASP A 46 -13.19 10.16 5.10
CA ASP A 46 -13.71 10.28 6.46
C ASP A 46 -12.97 9.36 7.43
N GLU A 47 -12.65 8.15 7.00
CA GLU A 47 -11.87 7.20 7.80
C GLU A 47 -10.47 7.73 8.11
N PHE A 48 -9.78 8.30 7.12
CA PHE A 48 -8.47 8.92 7.33
C PHE A 48 -8.56 10.13 8.25
N GLU A 49 -9.62 10.93 8.14
CA GLU A 49 -9.85 12.05 9.03
C GLU A 49 -10.02 11.59 10.48
N ASP A 50 -10.84 10.57 10.70
CA ASP A 50 -11.06 9.99 12.02
C ASP A 50 -9.78 9.43 12.64
N MET A 51 -8.89 8.89 11.82
CA MET A 51 -7.61 8.34 12.25
C MET A 51 -6.52 9.42 12.39
N GLY A 52 -6.83 10.68 12.10
CA GLY A 52 -5.86 11.76 12.18
C GLY A 52 -4.78 11.70 11.09
N MET A 53 -5.08 11.13 9.94
CA MET A 53 -4.10 10.86 8.88
C MET A 53 -4.15 11.83 7.71
N LEU A 54 -5.08 12.80 7.70
CA LEU A 54 -5.19 13.72 6.54
C LEU A 54 -3.98 14.65 6.38
N ASP A 55 -3.26 14.93 7.46
CA ASP A 55 -2.07 15.78 7.42
C ASP A 55 -0.81 15.03 7.02
N MET A 56 -0.89 13.72 6.87
CA MET A 56 0.26 12.89 6.54
C MET A 56 0.67 13.10 5.09
N ASP A 57 1.96 13.35 4.88
CA ASP A 57 2.59 13.48 3.55
C ASP A 57 3.69 12.43 3.48
N PHE A 58 3.46 11.37 2.73
CA PHE A 58 4.30 10.19 2.74
C PHE A 58 4.60 9.74 1.31
N LEU A 59 5.86 9.42 1.05
CA LEU A 59 6.30 8.96 -0.26
C LEU A 59 7.28 7.80 -0.06
N ALA A 60 6.87 6.61 -0.48
CA ALA A 60 7.69 5.41 -0.38
C ALA A 60 8.26 5.03 -1.74
N GLN A 61 9.57 4.79 -1.77
CA GLN A 61 10.22 4.11 -2.89
C GLN A 61 10.34 2.63 -2.51
N ILE A 62 9.77 1.76 -3.31
CA ILE A 62 9.76 0.31 -3.07
C ILE A 62 10.70 -0.33 -4.08
N ILE A 63 11.75 -0.97 -3.59
CA ILE A 63 12.78 -1.57 -4.41
C ILE A 63 12.66 -3.09 -4.30
N ILE A 64 12.38 -3.74 -5.44
CA ILE A 64 12.24 -5.20 -5.49
C ILE A 64 13.57 -5.78 -5.95
N SER A 65 14.27 -6.43 -5.04
CA SER A 65 15.65 -6.85 -5.24
C SER A 65 15.82 -8.03 -6.21
N ASP A 66 14.82 -8.91 -6.31
CA ASP A 66 14.94 -10.13 -7.14
C ASP A 66 14.33 -10.01 -8.53
N GLU A 67 13.68 -8.88 -8.85
CA GLU A 67 13.05 -8.67 -10.15
C GLU A 67 13.47 -7.39 -10.86
N SER A 68 14.43 -6.68 -10.31
CA SER A 68 14.89 -5.40 -10.86
C SER A 68 13.77 -4.41 -11.12
N LYS A 69 12.78 -4.40 -10.25
CA LYS A 69 11.61 -3.53 -10.34
C LYS A 69 11.64 -2.51 -9.24
N ARG A 70 11.08 -1.35 -9.53
CA ARG A 70 10.92 -0.27 -8.55
C ARG A 70 9.54 0.30 -8.69
N PHE A 71 8.89 0.52 -7.54
CA PHE A 71 7.59 1.15 -7.46
C PHE A 71 7.68 2.34 -6.54
N TRP A 72 6.72 3.25 -6.64
CA TRP A 72 6.54 4.27 -5.62
C TRP A 72 5.07 4.35 -5.22
N LEU A 73 4.86 4.70 -3.97
CA LEU A 73 3.53 4.86 -3.40
C LEU A 73 3.51 6.17 -2.64
N LYS A 74 2.58 7.04 -3.02
CA LYS A 74 2.43 8.36 -2.41
C LYS A 74 1.10 8.46 -1.68
N PHE A 75 1.15 9.01 -0.48
CA PHE A 75 -0.04 9.30 0.31
C PHE A 75 0.01 10.75 0.75
N LYS A 76 -0.98 11.53 0.34
CA LYS A 76 -1.06 12.95 0.67
C LYS A 76 -2.51 13.41 0.71
N GLU A 77 -2.89 14.09 1.79
CA GLU A 77 -4.23 14.64 1.97
C GLU A 77 -5.33 13.58 1.78
N GLY A 78 -5.05 12.36 2.23
CA GLY A 78 -5.99 11.24 2.15
C GLY A 78 -6.09 10.61 0.78
N LYS A 79 -5.21 10.96 -0.17
CA LYS A 79 -5.21 10.42 -1.52
C LYS A 79 -3.96 9.61 -1.79
N VAL A 80 -4.12 8.54 -2.56
CA VAL A 80 -3.05 7.64 -2.94
C VAL A 80 -2.73 7.80 -4.42
N ASP A 81 -1.44 7.83 -4.75
CA ASP A 81 -0.95 7.72 -6.12
C ASP A 81 0.21 6.73 -6.14
N TYR A 82 0.58 6.26 -7.31
CA TYR A 82 1.63 5.26 -7.45
C TYR A 82 2.22 5.26 -8.86
N GLY A 83 3.36 4.60 -9.01
CA GLY A 83 4.01 4.43 -10.31
C GLY A 83 5.14 3.41 -10.25
N GLU A 84 5.82 3.22 -11.37
CA GLU A 84 6.84 2.17 -11.55
C GLU A 84 8.18 2.77 -11.96
N ASP A 85 8.68 3.77 -11.26
CA ASP A 85 9.99 4.33 -11.56
C ASP A 85 10.68 4.85 -10.29
N ASP A 86 11.81 5.48 -10.45
CA ASP A 86 12.53 6.11 -9.35
C ASP A 86 11.95 7.48 -9.05
N ILE A 87 11.96 7.84 -7.78
CA ILE A 87 11.48 9.13 -7.30
C ILE A 87 12.59 9.82 -6.50
N ASP A 88 12.49 11.14 -6.42
CA ASP A 88 13.41 11.95 -5.63
C ASP A 88 12.90 12.15 -4.21
N ASN A 89 13.82 12.13 -3.26
CA ASN A 89 13.56 12.46 -1.85
C ASN A 89 12.40 11.69 -1.22
N PRO A 90 12.41 10.34 -1.27
CA PRO A 90 11.35 9.58 -0.61
C PRO A 90 11.40 9.74 0.91
N THR A 91 10.23 9.69 1.54
CA THR A 91 10.14 9.60 3.00
C THR A 91 10.74 8.30 3.50
N LEU A 92 10.60 7.24 2.70
CA LEU A 92 11.08 5.90 3.00
C LEU A 92 11.54 5.23 1.73
N ALA A 93 12.73 4.65 1.73
CA ALA A 93 13.17 3.72 0.70
C ALA A 93 13.17 2.31 1.32
N PHE A 94 12.43 1.40 0.72
CA PHE A 94 12.11 0.10 1.28
C PHE A 94 12.52 -0.98 0.29
N THR A 95 13.41 -1.89 0.70
CA THR A 95 13.95 -2.92 -0.19
C THR A 95 13.57 -4.30 0.32
N THR A 96 13.02 -5.13 -0.56
CA THR A 96 12.68 -6.51 -0.26
C THR A 96 12.54 -7.32 -1.55
N ASN A 97 12.31 -8.63 -1.42
CA ASN A 97 11.98 -9.46 -2.57
C ASN A 97 10.47 -9.38 -2.86
N MET A 98 10.09 -9.80 -4.06
CA MET A 98 8.69 -9.68 -4.51
C MET A 98 7.71 -10.48 -3.67
N ALA A 99 8.08 -11.69 -3.28
CA ALA A 99 7.20 -12.54 -2.46
C ALA A 99 6.94 -11.92 -1.09
N THR A 100 7.97 -11.40 -0.45
CA THR A 100 7.84 -10.73 0.85
C THR A 100 7.02 -9.45 0.71
N PHE A 101 7.25 -8.65 -0.33
CA PHE A 101 6.47 -7.44 -0.56
C PHE A 101 5.00 -7.76 -0.76
N THR A 102 4.68 -8.77 -1.57
CA THR A 102 3.30 -9.21 -1.80
C THR A 102 2.64 -9.60 -0.47
N GLY A 103 3.33 -10.36 0.36
CA GLY A 103 2.81 -10.76 1.67
C GLY A 103 2.58 -9.59 2.60
N ILE A 104 3.48 -8.62 2.61
CA ILE A 104 3.34 -7.42 3.44
C ILE A 104 2.15 -6.58 2.97
N LEU A 105 2.05 -6.36 1.66
CA LEU A 105 0.99 -5.52 1.10
C LEU A 105 -0.40 -6.12 1.35
N PHE A 106 -0.53 -7.44 1.23
CA PHE A 106 -1.81 -8.13 1.41
C PHE A 106 -2.04 -8.63 2.85
N GLY A 107 -1.14 -8.32 3.77
CA GLY A 107 -1.34 -8.56 5.20
C GLY A 107 -1.02 -9.95 5.69
N THR A 108 -0.35 -10.80 4.89
CA THR A 108 0.05 -12.15 5.31
C THR A 108 1.43 -12.18 5.96
N ILE A 109 2.22 -11.13 5.82
CA ILE A 109 3.54 -10.98 6.43
C ILE A 109 3.57 -9.65 7.19
N GLU A 110 4.03 -9.67 8.43
CA GLU A 110 4.22 -8.44 9.20
C GLU A 110 5.58 -7.81 8.88
N ILE A 111 5.60 -6.50 8.66
CA ILE A 111 6.82 -5.75 8.34
C ILE A 111 7.89 -5.94 9.42
N SER A 112 7.51 -5.85 10.70
CA SER A 112 8.47 -5.95 11.80
C SER A 112 9.14 -7.32 11.84
N GLY A 113 8.36 -8.39 11.66
CA GLY A 113 8.91 -9.73 11.60
C GLY A 113 9.83 -9.97 10.42
N ALA A 114 9.46 -9.47 9.25
CA ALA A 114 10.28 -9.55 8.04
C ALA A 114 11.59 -8.77 8.21
N HIS A 115 11.53 -7.62 8.83
CA HIS A 115 12.72 -6.80 9.10
C HIS A 115 13.66 -7.52 10.07
N GLU A 116 13.14 -8.11 11.13
CA GLU A 116 13.95 -8.87 12.09
C GLU A 116 14.59 -10.10 11.45
N ALA A 117 13.90 -10.73 10.50
CA ALA A 117 14.41 -11.89 9.77
C ALA A 117 15.43 -11.51 8.68
N GLY A 118 15.67 -10.23 8.44
CA GLY A 118 16.60 -9.77 7.41
C GLY A 118 16.04 -9.79 5.99
N GLU A 119 14.73 -9.97 5.84
CA GLU A 119 14.07 -10.03 4.53
C GLU A 119 13.70 -8.67 3.99
N VAL A 120 13.74 -7.65 4.84
CA VAL A 120 13.42 -6.27 4.52
C VAL A 120 14.53 -5.37 5.01
N SER A 121 14.95 -4.42 4.19
CA SER A 121 15.79 -3.32 4.63
C SER A 121 15.11 -2.00 4.26
N PHE A 122 15.43 -0.94 4.98
CA PHE A 122 14.83 0.36 4.68
C PHE A 122 15.80 1.48 5.01
N ASP A 123 15.64 2.59 4.30
CA ASP A 123 16.33 3.84 4.55
C ASP A 123 15.27 4.89 4.85
N GLY A 124 15.37 5.49 6.02
CA GLY A 124 14.39 6.39 6.57
C GLY A 124 14.20 6.11 8.06
N SER A 125 13.23 6.75 8.70
CA SER A 125 12.96 6.51 10.11
C SER A 125 12.12 5.25 10.30
N SER A 126 12.21 4.64 11.49
CA SER A 126 11.30 3.55 11.84
C SER A 126 9.84 4.02 11.90
N GLU A 127 9.63 5.29 12.20
CA GLU A 127 8.30 5.90 12.14
C GLU A 127 7.73 5.86 10.73
N ALA A 128 8.57 6.17 9.71
CA ALA A 128 8.15 6.09 8.30
C ALA A 128 7.73 4.67 7.91
N LEU A 129 8.45 3.66 8.40
CA LEU A 129 8.10 2.26 8.16
C LEU A 129 6.76 1.91 8.79
N MET A 130 6.52 2.37 10.00
CA MET A 130 5.23 2.17 10.69
C MET A 130 4.10 2.91 9.98
N ASP A 131 4.37 4.09 9.42
CA ASP A 131 3.39 4.85 8.65
C ASP A 131 2.96 4.08 7.40
N LEU A 132 3.90 3.46 6.70
CA LEU A 132 3.58 2.63 5.54
C LEU A 132 2.63 1.49 5.93
N GLN A 133 2.94 0.81 7.02
CA GLN A 133 2.09 -0.27 7.52
C GLN A 133 0.70 0.25 7.91
N ALA A 134 0.63 1.38 8.58
CA ALA A 134 -0.65 1.97 9.01
C ALA A 134 -1.52 2.35 7.81
N ILE A 135 -0.93 2.99 6.80
CA ILE A 135 -1.65 3.40 5.59
C ILE A 135 -2.22 2.19 4.87
N THR A 136 -1.40 1.17 4.63
CA THR A 136 -1.87 -0.03 3.92
C THR A 136 -2.90 -0.79 4.73
N SER A 137 -2.75 -0.84 6.04
CA SER A 137 -3.70 -1.51 6.93
C SER A 137 -5.08 -0.84 6.89
N VAL A 138 -5.13 0.48 6.97
CA VAL A 138 -6.39 1.23 6.89
C VAL A 138 -7.03 1.02 5.52
N LEU A 139 -6.26 1.11 4.45
CA LEU A 139 -6.77 0.92 3.08
C LEU A 139 -7.34 -0.49 2.89
N ASN A 140 -6.60 -1.52 3.30
CA ASN A 140 -7.05 -2.90 3.13
C ASN A 140 -8.30 -3.19 3.94
N ASP A 141 -8.37 -2.67 5.17
CA ASP A 141 -9.51 -2.84 6.03
C ASP A 141 -10.76 -2.16 5.44
N PHE A 142 -10.58 -0.94 4.94
CA PHE A 142 -11.66 -0.21 4.29
C PHE A 142 -12.19 -0.96 3.06
N LEU A 143 -11.30 -1.48 2.22
CA LEU A 143 -11.68 -2.22 1.02
C LEU A 143 -12.49 -3.47 1.35
N GLN A 144 -12.20 -4.13 2.44
CA GLN A 144 -12.93 -5.34 2.85
C GLN A 144 -14.33 -5.02 3.38
N ASN A 145 -14.59 -3.78 3.71
CA ASN A 145 -15.86 -3.36 4.31
C ASN A 145 -16.78 -2.60 3.35
N ILE A 146 -16.39 -2.40 2.10
CA ILE A 146 -17.23 -1.70 1.11
C ILE A 146 -17.84 -2.60 0.01
#